data_c295b20b0fe89da46e94fc4b46074390
#
_entry.id   c295b20b0fe89da46e94fc4b46074390
#
_cell.length_a   1.000
_cell.length_b   1.000
_cell.length_c   1.000
_cell.angle_alpha   90.00
_cell.angle_beta   90.00
_cell.angle_gamma   90.00
#
_symmetry.space_group_name_H-M   'P 1'
#
loop_
_entity.id
_entity.type
_entity.pdbx_description
1 polymer ?
#
loop_
_entity_poly.entity_id
_entity_poly.type
_entity_poly.pdbx_seq_one_letter_code
_entity_poly.pdbx_strand_id
1 'polypeptide(L)'
;MSLFLRFEEVPSFAFTGFHRRTNLLQETTTRSRRSQRQRKQEIMGCADDCFYSLQVYDSPDYFMQFQPEQLFDQWAAVRVNEGSVVPDGMQQFLSPGGLYAVFRHRGTPAQFAQTAQFIFGRWLPQSGCVLDHRPHFERMAPGYRPDDPEAEEEVFIPVQKL
;
A
#
# COMPACT_ATOMS: atom_id res chain seq x y z
N MET A 1 15.75 9.01 14.46
CA MET A 1 15.12 9.48 13.21
C MET A 1 13.67 9.07 13.19
N SER A 2 12.76 10.02 12.98
CA SER A 2 11.33 9.72 12.97
C SER A 2 10.94 8.97 11.70
N LEU A 3 10.15 7.90 11.84
CA LEU A 3 9.57 7.21 10.69
C LEU A 3 8.40 8.00 10.10
N PHE A 4 7.74 8.82 10.90
CA PHE A 4 6.64 9.65 10.42
C PHE A 4 7.19 10.82 9.60
N LEU A 5 6.66 11.00 8.39
CA LEU A 5 7.12 12.05 7.47
C LEU A 5 6.17 13.25 7.46
N ARG A 6 4.86 13.02 7.27
CA ARG A 6 3.89 14.10 7.08
C ARG A 6 2.47 13.57 7.08
N PHE A 7 1.51 14.49 7.22
CA PHE A 7 0.13 14.26 6.78
C PHE A 7 -0.01 14.75 5.34
N GLU A 8 -0.82 14.04 4.56
CA GLU A 8 -1.04 14.41 3.16
C GLU A 8 -2.51 14.17 2.79
N GLU A 9 -3.15 15.19 2.20
CA GLU A 9 -4.45 15.01 1.56
C GLU A 9 -4.21 14.39 0.19
N VAL A 10 -4.69 13.18 0.00
CA VAL A 10 -4.50 12.42 -1.23
C VAL A 10 -5.80 12.46 -2.03
N PRO A 11 -5.78 12.87 -3.31
CA PRO A 11 -6.99 12.83 -4.14
C PRO A 11 -7.37 11.38 -4.44
N SER A 12 -8.61 11.14 -4.86
CA SER A 12 -8.97 9.84 -5.40
C SER A 12 -8.21 9.62 -6.70
N PHE A 13 -7.75 8.38 -6.91
CA PHE A 13 -7.03 8.03 -8.13
C PHE A 13 -7.21 6.55 -8.47
N ALA A 14 -6.98 6.23 -9.77
CA ALA A 14 -7.15 4.89 -10.27
C ALA A 14 -5.85 4.12 -10.25
N PHE A 15 -5.94 2.82 -9.96
CA PHE A 15 -4.85 1.86 -10.07
C PHE A 15 -5.22 0.77 -11.06
N THR A 16 -4.25 0.26 -11.78
CA THR A 16 -4.38 -0.94 -12.60
C THR A 16 -3.32 -1.95 -12.17
N GLY A 17 -3.73 -3.18 -11.94
CA GLY A 17 -2.80 -4.21 -11.53
C GLY A 17 -3.45 -5.53 -11.19
N PHE A 18 -2.74 -6.30 -10.39
CA PHE A 18 -3.16 -7.63 -9.97
C PHE A 18 -3.75 -7.58 -8.56
N HIS A 19 -4.87 -8.26 -8.39
CA HIS A 19 -5.59 -8.34 -7.13
C HIS A 19 -5.59 -9.78 -6.63
N ARG A 20 -5.47 -9.92 -5.32
CA ARG A 20 -5.51 -11.22 -4.67
C ARG A 20 -6.11 -11.12 -3.29
N ARG A 21 -6.98 -12.05 -2.95
CA ARG A 21 -7.48 -12.21 -1.60
C ARG A 21 -6.51 -13.10 -0.83
N THR A 22 -5.91 -12.60 0.25
CA THR A 22 -4.83 -13.29 0.94
C THR A 22 -4.83 -12.97 2.44
N ASN A 23 -3.85 -13.51 3.16
CA ASN A 23 -3.59 -13.17 4.56
C ASN A 23 -2.08 -13.12 4.80
N LEU A 24 -1.67 -12.80 6.03
CA LEU A 24 -0.25 -12.62 6.34
C LEU A 24 0.53 -13.94 6.39
N LEU A 25 -0.15 -15.08 6.38
CA LEU A 25 0.50 -16.40 6.35
C LEU A 25 0.89 -16.82 4.93
N GLN A 26 0.39 -16.14 3.89
CA GLN A 26 0.64 -16.48 2.49
C GLN A 26 1.53 -15.43 1.85
N GLU A 27 2.69 -15.84 1.36
CA GLU A 27 3.64 -14.96 0.67
C GLU A 27 3.28 -14.86 -0.82
N THR A 28 2.24 -14.10 -1.14
CA THR A 28 1.81 -13.92 -2.52
C THR A 28 2.21 -12.56 -3.09
N THR A 29 2.54 -11.60 -2.23
CA THR A 29 2.82 -10.22 -2.61
C THR A 29 4.03 -10.11 -3.54
N THR A 30 5.12 -10.82 -3.26
CA THR A 30 6.32 -10.79 -4.09
C THR A 30 6.05 -11.23 -5.52
N ARG A 31 5.28 -12.31 -5.68
CA ARG A 31 4.91 -12.81 -7.00
C ARG A 31 4.07 -11.81 -7.77
N SER A 32 3.10 -11.21 -7.13
CA SER A 32 2.24 -10.21 -7.75
C SER A 32 3.03 -8.97 -8.16
N ARG A 33 3.94 -8.52 -7.31
CA ARG A 33 4.82 -7.37 -7.61
C ARG A 33 5.73 -7.67 -8.80
N ARG A 34 6.27 -8.88 -8.89
CA ARG A 34 7.13 -9.29 -10.01
C ARG A 34 6.34 -9.29 -11.31
N SER A 35 5.14 -9.87 -11.32
CA SER A 35 4.27 -9.90 -12.49
C SER A 35 3.92 -8.48 -12.94
N GLN A 36 3.63 -7.59 -12.00
CA GLN A 36 3.30 -6.20 -12.31
C GLN A 36 4.48 -5.48 -12.98
N ARG A 37 5.69 -5.68 -12.48
CA ARG A 37 6.88 -5.08 -13.06
C ARG A 37 7.14 -5.56 -14.47
N GLN A 38 6.97 -6.86 -14.70
CA GLN A 38 7.20 -7.46 -16.01
C GLN A 38 6.18 -6.98 -17.05
N ARG A 39 4.97 -6.67 -16.61
CA ARG A 39 3.87 -6.30 -17.50
C ARG A 39 3.55 -4.81 -17.50
N LYS A 40 4.34 -3.98 -16.81
CA LYS A 40 4.09 -2.54 -16.74
C LYS A 40 4.02 -1.90 -18.13
N GLN A 41 4.80 -2.39 -19.08
CA GLN A 41 4.83 -1.86 -20.44
C GLN A 41 3.51 -2.03 -21.19
N GLU A 42 2.65 -2.97 -20.75
CA GLU A 42 1.32 -3.18 -21.34
C GLU A 42 0.32 -2.13 -20.88
N ILE A 43 0.64 -1.37 -19.85
CA ILE A 43 -0.28 -0.39 -19.27
C ILE A 43 -0.03 0.96 -19.90
N MET A 44 -1.07 1.48 -20.54
CA MET A 44 -1.05 2.82 -21.11
C MET A 44 -1.68 3.80 -20.12
N GLY A 45 -1.19 5.04 -20.14
CA GLY A 45 -1.77 6.08 -19.31
C GLY A 45 -1.33 6.04 -17.85
N CYS A 46 -0.11 5.55 -17.58
CA CYS A 46 0.45 5.64 -16.21
C CYS A 46 0.57 7.11 -15.79
N ALA A 47 0.09 7.39 -14.57
CA ALA A 47 0.11 8.75 -14.03
C ALA A 47 1.44 9.11 -13.38
N ASP A 48 2.24 8.11 -13.00
CA ASP A 48 3.59 8.30 -12.48
C ASP A 48 4.46 7.07 -12.78
N ASP A 49 5.70 7.07 -12.31
CA ASP A 49 6.66 5.98 -12.54
C ASP A 49 6.77 5.02 -11.36
N CYS A 50 5.94 5.20 -10.34
CA CYS A 50 6.02 4.41 -9.12
C CYS A 50 5.27 3.10 -9.25
N PHE A 51 5.61 2.17 -8.36
CA PHE A 51 4.83 0.97 -8.11
C PHE A 51 4.09 1.12 -6.79
N TYR A 52 2.93 0.49 -6.68
CA TYR A 52 2.07 0.56 -5.51
C TYR A 52 1.71 -0.83 -5.03
N SER A 53 1.73 -1.00 -3.72
CA SER A 53 1.18 -2.17 -3.05
C SER A 53 0.05 -1.67 -2.16
N LEU A 54 -1.16 -2.18 -2.36
CA LEU A 54 -2.32 -1.72 -1.59
C LEU A 54 -2.87 -2.87 -0.76
N GLN A 55 -3.34 -2.54 0.42
CA GLN A 55 -4.05 -3.45 1.30
C GLN A 55 -5.43 -2.84 1.59
N VAL A 56 -6.47 -3.59 1.25
CA VAL A 56 -7.86 -3.19 1.52
C VAL A 56 -8.40 -4.15 2.56
N TYR A 57 -8.55 -3.66 3.79
CA TYR A 57 -9.05 -4.45 4.92
C TYR A 57 -10.57 -4.38 4.95
N ASP A 58 -11.21 -5.45 5.41
CA ASP A 58 -12.67 -5.55 5.43
C ASP A 58 -13.31 -4.60 6.44
N SER A 59 -12.55 -4.18 7.47
CA SER A 59 -13.03 -3.31 8.53
C SER A 59 -11.88 -2.45 9.05
N PRO A 60 -12.13 -1.20 9.50
CA PRO A 60 -11.11 -0.40 10.17
C PRO A 60 -10.64 -1.04 11.49
N ASP A 61 -11.42 -1.96 12.04
CA ASP A 61 -11.07 -2.68 13.27
C ASP A 61 -10.16 -3.87 13.05
N TYR A 62 -9.68 -4.11 11.83
CA TYR A 62 -8.82 -5.23 11.48
C TYR A 62 -7.66 -5.40 12.46
N PHE A 63 -7.05 -4.28 12.87
CA PHE A 63 -5.87 -4.29 13.73
C PHE A 63 -6.18 -4.36 15.22
N MET A 64 -7.44 -4.22 15.62
CA MET A 64 -7.85 -4.30 17.04
C MET A 64 -7.96 -5.72 17.54
N GLN A 65 -8.34 -6.65 16.66
CA GLN A 65 -8.42 -8.09 16.94
C GLN A 65 -7.61 -8.83 15.88
N PHE A 66 -6.35 -8.49 15.80
CA PHE A 66 -5.47 -8.95 14.73
C PHE A 66 -5.28 -10.47 14.81
N GLN A 67 -5.55 -11.14 13.69
CA GLN A 67 -5.28 -12.56 13.50
C GLN A 67 -4.58 -12.74 12.15
N PRO A 68 -3.42 -13.40 12.11
CA PRO A 68 -2.67 -13.57 10.86
C PRO A 68 -3.44 -14.30 9.76
N GLU A 69 -4.42 -15.12 10.13
CA GLU A 69 -5.27 -15.86 9.19
C GLU A 69 -6.34 -15.00 8.53
N GLN A 70 -6.61 -13.81 9.07
CA GLN A 70 -7.68 -12.95 8.58
C GLN A 70 -7.37 -12.44 7.18
N LEU A 71 -8.33 -12.59 6.27
CA LEU A 71 -8.15 -12.23 4.87
C LEU A 71 -8.28 -10.73 4.64
N PHE A 72 -7.55 -10.25 3.66
CA PHE A 72 -7.68 -8.89 3.13
C PHE A 72 -7.38 -8.91 1.64
N ASP A 73 -7.73 -7.82 0.95
CA ASP A 73 -7.42 -7.68 -0.47
C ASP A 73 -6.06 -7.05 -0.65
N GLN A 74 -5.21 -7.70 -1.46
CA GLN A 74 -3.87 -7.25 -1.78
C GLN A 74 -3.80 -6.89 -3.25
N TRP A 75 -3.27 -5.71 -3.55
CA TRP A 75 -3.04 -5.24 -4.92
C TRP A 75 -1.56 -4.99 -5.15
N ALA A 76 -1.08 -5.38 -6.31
CA ALA A 76 0.19 -4.93 -6.87
C ALA A 76 -0.15 -4.16 -8.14
N ALA A 77 0.11 -2.85 -8.15
CA ALA A 77 -0.50 -1.99 -9.15
C ALA A 77 0.40 -0.80 -9.53
N VAL A 78 0.00 -0.11 -10.58
CA VAL A 78 0.52 1.21 -10.94
C VAL A 78 -0.64 2.20 -10.96
N ARG A 79 -0.33 3.45 -10.69
CA ARG A 79 -1.32 4.52 -10.79
C ARG A 79 -1.53 4.89 -12.26
N VAL A 80 -2.79 5.01 -12.66
CA VAL A 80 -3.15 5.29 -14.05
C VAL A 80 -4.12 6.48 -14.11
N ASN A 81 -4.24 7.06 -15.28
CA ASN A 81 -5.30 8.02 -15.56
C ASN A 81 -6.64 7.29 -15.62
N GLU A 82 -7.66 7.90 -15.04
CA GLU A 82 -9.00 7.32 -15.00
C GLU A 82 -9.50 7.02 -16.41
N GLY A 83 -10.11 5.85 -16.60
CA GLY A 83 -10.60 5.42 -17.91
C GLY A 83 -9.56 4.77 -18.80
N SER A 84 -8.32 4.55 -18.32
CA SER A 84 -7.29 3.85 -19.08
C SER A 84 -7.69 2.42 -19.38
N VAL A 85 -7.20 1.90 -20.52
CA VAL A 85 -7.44 0.51 -20.92
C VAL A 85 -6.76 -0.44 -19.93
N VAL A 86 -7.49 -1.48 -19.52
CA VAL A 86 -6.98 -2.48 -18.57
C VAL A 86 -6.49 -3.68 -19.36
N PRO A 87 -5.18 -4.04 -19.24
CA PRO A 87 -4.65 -5.23 -19.90
C PRO A 87 -5.31 -6.52 -19.37
N ASP A 88 -5.28 -7.57 -20.19
CA ASP A 88 -5.83 -8.88 -19.83
C ASP A 88 -5.19 -9.40 -18.54
N GLY A 89 -6.01 -9.94 -17.65
CA GLY A 89 -5.56 -10.49 -16.36
C GLY A 89 -5.35 -9.47 -15.27
N MET A 90 -5.48 -8.18 -15.60
CA MET A 90 -5.43 -7.10 -14.62
C MET A 90 -6.81 -6.55 -14.33
N GLN A 91 -6.91 -5.76 -13.27
CA GLN A 91 -8.14 -5.08 -12.87
C GLN A 91 -7.83 -3.63 -12.58
N GLN A 92 -8.83 -2.77 -12.73
CA GLN A 92 -8.72 -1.36 -12.36
C GLN A 92 -9.53 -1.11 -11.10
N PHE A 93 -8.98 -0.29 -10.22
CA PHE A 93 -9.57 0.02 -8.93
C PHE A 93 -9.44 1.53 -8.68
N LEU A 94 -10.55 2.15 -8.27
CA LEU A 94 -10.56 3.56 -7.89
C LEU A 94 -10.42 3.67 -6.38
N SER A 95 -9.30 4.24 -5.93
CA SER A 95 -9.05 4.45 -4.50
C SER A 95 -9.63 5.80 -4.07
N PRO A 96 -10.47 5.82 -3.04
CA PRO A 96 -11.00 7.09 -2.54
C PRO A 96 -9.91 7.94 -1.90
N GLY A 97 -10.03 9.25 -2.08
CA GLY A 97 -9.11 10.20 -1.49
C GLY A 97 -9.40 10.45 -0.02
N GLY A 98 -8.55 11.22 0.62
CA GLY A 98 -8.68 11.64 2.00
C GLY A 98 -7.34 11.86 2.68
N LEU A 99 -7.38 12.05 4.00
CA LEU A 99 -6.19 12.31 4.78
C LEU A 99 -5.41 11.03 5.04
N TYR A 100 -4.13 11.07 4.80
CA TYR A 100 -3.18 9.99 5.06
C TYR A 100 -2.07 10.48 5.97
N ALA A 101 -1.62 9.59 6.86
CA ALA A 101 -0.36 9.74 7.56
C ALA A 101 0.70 8.98 6.76
N VAL A 102 1.80 9.61 6.44
CA VAL A 102 2.84 9.05 5.57
C VAL A 102 4.09 8.76 6.38
N PHE A 103 4.60 7.54 6.25
CA PHE A 103 5.75 7.05 6.99
C PHE A 103 6.82 6.56 6.00
N ARG A 104 8.06 6.54 6.46
CA ARG A 104 9.16 5.92 5.73
C ARG A 104 9.39 4.52 6.26
N HIS A 105 9.43 3.54 5.36
CA HIS A 105 9.98 2.24 5.66
C HIS A 105 11.31 2.09 4.93
N ARG A 106 12.36 1.73 5.65
CA ARG A 106 13.67 1.42 5.10
C ARG A 106 14.00 -0.02 5.44
N GLY A 107 14.33 -0.80 4.40
CA GLY A 107 14.68 -2.19 4.58
C GLY A 107 13.85 -3.12 3.73
N THR A 108 14.02 -4.41 3.98
CA THR A 108 13.32 -5.47 3.26
C THR A 108 11.88 -5.61 3.72
N PRO A 109 11.00 -6.26 2.92
CA PRO A 109 9.65 -6.58 3.38
C PRO A 109 9.60 -7.38 4.69
N ALA A 110 10.61 -8.23 4.93
CA ALA A 110 10.71 -8.99 6.17
C ALA A 110 10.88 -8.08 7.41
N GLN A 111 11.47 -6.91 7.22
CA GLN A 111 11.66 -5.92 8.29
C GLN A 111 10.45 -5.02 8.49
N PHE A 112 9.45 -5.12 7.62
CA PHE A 112 8.27 -4.26 7.66
C PHE A 112 7.46 -4.45 8.95
N ALA A 113 7.51 -5.63 9.56
CA ALA A 113 6.81 -5.89 10.82
C ALA A 113 7.19 -4.91 11.92
N GLN A 114 8.45 -4.49 11.98
CA GLN A 114 8.92 -3.51 12.96
C GLN A 114 8.32 -2.12 12.68
N THR A 115 8.27 -1.73 11.41
CA THR A 115 7.63 -0.47 11.00
C THR A 115 6.15 -0.47 11.33
N ALA A 116 5.46 -1.57 11.04
CA ALA A 116 4.03 -1.71 11.37
C ALA A 116 3.79 -1.64 12.88
N GLN A 117 4.63 -2.27 13.69
CA GLN A 117 4.55 -2.16 15.15
C GLN A 117 4.68 -0.72 15.62
N PHE A 118 5.60 0.03 15.04
CA PHE A 118 5.74 1.45 15.37
C PHE A 118 4.48 2.23 15.00
N ILE A 119 3.97 2.05 13.79
CA ILE A 119 2.84 2.82 13.29
C ILE A 119 1.60 2.55 14.13
N PHE A 120 1.21 1.29 14.28
CA PHE A 120 -0.06 0.92 14.91
C PHE A 120 0.03 0.79 16.43
N GLY A 121 1.19 0.46 16.97
CA GLY A 121 1.37 0.22 18.40
C GLY A 121 1.88 1.43 19.18
N ARG A 122 2.57 2.35 18.53
CA ARG A 122 3.16 3.51 19.21
C ARG A 122 2.69 4.84 18.66
N TRP A 123 2.76 5.02 17.35
CA TRP A 123 2.43 6.31 16.76
C TRP A 123 0.92 6.60 16.79
N LEU A 124 0.13 5.66 16.30
CA LEU A 124 -1.32 5.87 16.16
C LEU A 124 -2.01 6.19 17.49
N PRO A 125 -1.74 5.44 18.59
CA PRO A 125 -2.39 5.73 19.87
C PRO A 125 -2.09 7.13 20.43
N GLN A 126 -0.96 7.72 20.05
CA GLN A 126 -0.52 9.04 20.54
C GLN A 126 -0.77 10.15 19.53
N SER A 127 -1.29 9.83 18.34
CA SER A 127 -1.36 10.78 17.24
C SER A 127 -2.55 11.72 17.28
N GLY A 128 -3.58 11.40 18.06
CA GLY A 128 -4.87 12.10 17.98
C GLY A 128 -5.67 11.72 16.75
N CYS A 129 -5.33 10.60 16.11
CA CYS A 129 -6.02 10.09 14.92
C CYS A 129 -6.53 8.69 15.18
N VAL A 130 -7.51 8.28 14.38
CA VAL A 130 -7.96 6.89 14.27
C VAL A 130 -7.86 6.45 12.82
N LEU A 131 -7.82 5.14 12.60
CA LEU A 131 -7.81 4.60 11.23
C LEU A 131 -9.13 4.89 10.54
N ASP A 132 -9.04 5.29 9.27
CA ASP A 132 -10.19 5.40 8.39
C ASP A 132 -10.32 4.14 7.55
N HIS A 133 -11.54 3.86 7.07
CA HIS A 133 -11.80 2.67 6.25
C HIS A 133 -11.58 2.98 4.78
N ARG A 134 -10.31 3.11 4.40
CA ARG A 134 -9.85 3.31 3.04
C ARG A 134 -8.62 2.44 2.81
N PRO A 135 -8.18 2.23 1.55
CA PRO A 135 -6.98 1.44 1.30
C PRO A 135 -5.75 2.02 2.00
N HIS A 136 -4.95 1.13 2.59
CA HIS A 136 -3.57 1.41 2.97
C HIS A 136 -2.70 1.15 1.75
N PHE A 137 -1.62 1.89 1.56
CA PHE A 137 -0.73 1.55 0.45
C PHE A 137 0.70 1.97 0.71
N GLU A 138 1.62 1.28 0.07
CA GLU A 138 3.02 1.63 -0.02
C GLU A 138 3.33 2.10 -1.44
N ARG A 139 4.12 3.16 -1.55
CA ARG A 139 4.60 3.69 -2.82
C ARG A 139 6.09 3.45 -2.94
N MET A 140 6.48 2.78 -4.02
CA MET A 140 7.86 2.44 -4.30
C MET A 140 8.33 3.17 -5.55
N ALA A 141 9.43 3.91 -5.42
CA ALA A 141 10.00 4.66 -6.53
C ALA A 141 10.56 3.73 -7.62
N PRO A 142 10.75 4.24 -8.84
CA PRO A 142 11.48 3.50 -9.86
C PRO A 142 12.85 3.09 -9.33
N GLY A 143 13.27 1.86 -9.62
CA GLY A 143 14.53 1.34 -9.13
C GLY A 143 14.50 0.71 -7.74
N TYR A 144 13.34 0.71 -7.08
CA TYR A 144 13.17 0.01 -5.81
C TYR A 144 13.48 -1.48 -5.97
N ARG A 145 14.31 -2.01 -5.05
CA ARG A 145 14.68 -3.43 -5.01
C ARG A 145 14.28 -4.02 -3.67
N PRO A 146 13.37 -5.01 -3.65
CA PRO A 146 12.91 -5.59 -2.37
C PRO A 146 14.00 -6.29 -1.57
N ASP A 147 15.06 -6.75 -2.24
CA ASP A 147 16.19 -7.46 -1.62
C ASP A 147 17.28 -6.52 -1.10
N ASP A 148 17.16 -5.22 -1.33
CA ASP A 148 18.13 -4.23 -0.87
C ASP A 148 17.75 -3.75 0.54
N PRO A 149 18.61 -3.97 1.57
CA PRO A 149 18.29 -3.50 2.92
C PRO A 149 18.28 -1.97 3.06
N GLU A 150 18.80 -1.24 2.07
CA GLU A 150 18.76 0.22 2.05
C GLU A 150 17.58 0.78 1.25
N ALA A 151 16.77 -0.08 0.64
CA ALA A 151 15.60 0.36 -0.14
C ALA A 151 14.59 1.06 0.77
N GLU A 152 14.02 2.16 0.25
CA GLU A 152 13.01 2.93 0.97
C GLU A 152 11.70 2.91 0.22
N GLU A 153 10.60 2.89 0.97
CA GLU A 153 9.27 3.07 0.44
C GLU A 153 8.49 4.00 1.36
N GLU A 154 7.49 4.68 0.81
CA GLU A 154 6.57 5.49 1.61
C GLU A 154 5.32 4.67 1.91
N VAL A 155 4.92 4.69 3.19
CA VAL A 155 3.77 3.93 3.69
C VAL A 155 2.66 4.92 3.99
N PHE A 156 1.52 4.75 3.33
CA PHE A 156 0.37 5.63 3.45
C PHE A 156 -0.73 4.96 4.26
N ILE A 157 -1.04 5.53 5.41
CA ILE A 157 -2.05 5.00 6.34
C ILE A 157 -3.24 5.95 6.38
N PRO A 158 -4.45 5.48 6.04
CA PRO A 158 -5.63 6.35 6.03
C PRO A 158 -6.05 6.66 7.47
N VAL A 159 -6.23 7.95 7.76
CA VAL A 159 -6.56 8.38 9.12
C VAL A 159 -7.65 9.44 9.12
N GLN A 160 -8.33 9.54 10.27
CA GLN A 160 -9.22 10.64 10.61
C GLN A 160 -8.70 11.28 11.87
N LYS A 161 -8.65 12.62 11.90
CA LYS A 161 -8.34 13.34 13.13
C LYS A 161 -9.55 13.31 14.07
N LEU A 162 -9.27 13.07 15.34
CA LEU A 162 -10.29 13.12 16.39
C LEU A 162 -10.76 14.53 16.65
#